data_2dd11578684199f28d0fd4c4f1ecdc36
#
_entry.id   2dd11578684199f28d0fd4c4f1ecdc36
#
_cell.length_a   1.000
_cell.length_b   1.000
_cell.length_c   1.000
_cell.angle_alpha   90.00
_cell.angle_beta   90.00
_cell.angle_gamma   90.00
#
_symmetry.space_group_name_H-M   'P 1'
#
loop_
_entity.id
_entity.type
_entity.pdbx_description
1 polymer ?
#
loop_
_entity_poly.entity_id
_entity_poly.type
_entity_poly.pdbx_seq_one_letter_code
_entity_poly.pdbx_strand_id
1 'polypeptide(L)'
;MATTYKVLGQSNPSATTATTLYTVPSSTSAVVSTITVCNQASTAATYRIAVRPAGASLAAQHYIVYGATVAASDTTTLTLGLTLATTDVVTVYASSANLSFNAFGSEIA
;
A
#
# COMPACT_ATOMS: atom_id res chain seq x y z
N MET A 1 -6.43 -22.68 -12.00
CA MET A 1 -6.07 -21.63 -11.03
C MET A 1 -4.56 -21.59 -10.91
N ALA A 2 -3.95 -20.43 -11.07
CA ALA A 2 -2.50 -20.27 -11.03
C ALA A 2 -2.14 -19.21 -9.97
N THR A 3 -1.03 -19.47 -9.26
CA THR A 3 -0.48 -18.53 -8.29
C THR A 3 0.77 -17.89 -8.88
N THR A 4 0.83 -16.56 -8.85
CA THR A 4 1.98 -15.81 -9.34
C THR A 4 2.52 -14.94 -8.19
N TYR A 5 3.81 -15.08 -7.89
CA TYR A 5 4.50 -14.25 -6.90
C TYR A 5 5.13 -13.07 -7.63
N LYS A 6 4.89 -11.84 -7.15
CA LYS A 6 5.34 -10.66 -7.89
C LYS A 6 5.32 -9.40 -7.04
N VAL A 7 5.92 -8.35 -7.57
CA VAL A 7 5.70 -6.99 -7.09
C VAL A 7 4.28 -6.61 -7.50
N LEU A 8 3.42 -6.34 -6.53
CA LEU A 8 2.03 -6.02 -6.79
C LEU A 8 1.84 -4.55 -7.15
N GLY A 9 2.59 -3.66 -6.52
CA GLY A 9 2.48 -2.24 -6.83
C GLY A 9 3.64 -1.44 -6.30
N GLN A 10 3.90 -0.30 -6.93
CA GLN A 10 4.92 0.66 -6.53
C GLN A 10 4.37 2.07 -6.71
N SER A 11 4.64 2.96 -5.77
CA SER A 11 4.15 4.34 -5.84
C SER A 11 5.05 5.29 -5.08
N ASN A 12 5.28 6.46 -5.66
CA ASN A 12 5.85 7.61 -4.98
C ASN A 12 4.79 8.71 -5.07
N PRO A 13 3.82 8.73 -4.15
CA PRO A 13 2.67 9.64 -4.28
C PRO A 13 3.05 11.08 -4.02
N SER A 14 2.29 12.00 -4.62
CA SER A 14 2.37 13.41 -4.29
C SER A 14 2.01 13.62 -2.82
N ALA A 15 2.61 14.64 -2.19
CA ALA A 15 2.34 14.94 -0.79
C ALA A 15 0.85 15.15 -0.55
N THR A 16 0.35 14.64 0.56
CA THR A 16 -1.02 14.82 1.05
C THR A 16 -2.11 14.43 0.06
N THR A 17 -1.82 13.43 -0.79
CA THR A 17 -2.74 12.96 -1.82
C THR A 17 -2.95 11.44 -1.68
N ALA A 18 -4.19 11.00 -1.49
CA ALA A 18 -4.52 9.58 -1.49
C ALA A 18 -4.28 9.01 -2.89
N THR A 19 -3.47 7.96 -2.99
CA THR A 19 -3.03 7.41 -4.26
C THR A 19 -3.17 5.89 -4.24
N THR A 20 -3.64 5.31 -5.34
CA THR A 20 -3.76 3.86 -5.45
C THR A 20 -2.38 3.22 -5.56
N LEU A 21 -2.08 2.27 -4.66
CA LEU A 21 -0.88 1.46 -4.74
C LEU A 21 -1.12 0.21 -5.58
N TYR A 22 -2.27 -0.44 -5.39
CA TYR A 22 -2.60 -1.70 -6.06
C TYR A 22 -4.10 -1.89 -6.12
N THR A 23 -4.58 -2.37 -7.25
CA THR A 23 -5.97 -2.82 -7.45
C THR A 23 -5.93 -4.27 -7.87
N VAL A 24 -6.67 -5.12 -7.15
CA VAL A 24 -6.74 -6.54 -7.50
C VAL A 24 -7.46 -6.69 -8.84
N PRO A 25 -6.85 -7.37 -9.83
CA PRO A 25 -7.48 -7.55 -11.13
C PRO A 25 -8.80 -8.34 -11.05
N SER A 26 -9.59 -8.25 -12.12
CA SER A 26 -10.82 -9.04 -12.24
C SER A 26 -10.49 -10.54 -12.19
N SER A 27 -11.41 -11.33 -11.65
CA SER A 27 -11.31 -12.80 -11.55
C SER A 27 -10.04 -13.26 -10.85
N THR A 28 -9.51 -12.44 -9.92
CA THR A 28 -8.25 -12.67 -9.23
C THR A 28 -8.45 -12.38 -7.75
N SER A 29 -7.80 -13.15 -6.90
CA SER A 29 -7.60 -12.78 -5.51
C SER A 29 -6.11 -12.56 -5.26
N ALA A 30 -5.77 -11.84 -4.19
CA ALA A 30 -4.38 -11.48 -3.92
C ALA A 30 -4.07 -11.57 -2.44
N VAL A 31 -2.80 -11.83 -2.14
CA VAL A 31 -2.25 -11.70 -0.79
C VAL A 31 -1.09 -10.73 -0.86
N VAL A 32 -1.19 -9.63 -0.13
CA VAL A 32 -0.08 -8.68 0.03
C VAL A 32 0.67 -9.09 1.28
N SER A 33 1.83 -9.72 1.12
CA SER A 33 2.60 -10.21 2.26
C SER A 33 3.38 -9.10 2.93
N THR A 34 3.90 -8.14 2.16
CA THR A 34 4.79 -7.10 2.68
C THR A 34 4.56 -5.79 1.94
N ILE A 35 4.54 -4.69 2.71
CA ILE A 35 4.61 -3.34 2.15
C ILE A 35 5.82 -2.66 2.77
N THR A 36 6.69 -2.07 1.94
CA THR A 36 7.80 -1.26 2.42
C THR A 36 7.49 0.21 2.18
N VAL A 37 7.87 1.05 3.14
CA VAL A 37 7.74 2.51 3.06
C VAL A 37 9.12 3.09 3.25
N CYS A 38 9.69 3.66 2.19
CA CYS A 38 11.03 4.22 2.19
C CYS A 38 10.96 5.73 2.20
N ASN A 39 11.62 6.37 3.15
CA ASN A 39 11.72 7.82 3.23
C ASN A 39 13.07 8.27 2.67
N GLN A 40 13.04 8.99 1.57
CA GLN A 40 14.25 9.47 0.88
C GLN A 40 14.67 10.86 1.33
N ALA A 41 13.95 11.47 2.26
CA ALA A 41 14.24 12.81 2.76
C ALA A 41 15.15 12.78 3.99
N SER A 42 15.73 13.92 4.31
CA SER A 42 16.54 14.12 5.52
C SER A 42 15.70 14.49 6.75
N THR A 43 14.38 14.48 6.62
CA THR A 43 13.43 14.73 7.71
C THR A 43 12.42 13.60 7.79
N ALA A 44 11.89 13.34 8.99
CA ALA A 44 10.86 12.33 9.19
C ALA A 44 9.57 12.70 8.46
N ALA A 45 8.80 11.69 8.07
CA ALA A 45 7.50 11.88 7.43
C ALA A 45 6.49 10.87 7.99
N THR A 46 5.22 11.12 7.78
CA THR A 46 4.14 10.21 8.19
C THR A 46 3.43 9.64 6.98
N TYR A 47 2.76 8.50 7.18
CA TYR A 47 2.05 7.84 6.08
C TYR A 47 0.79 7.17 6.56
N ARG A 48 -0.09 6.84 5.59
CA ARG A 48 -1.32 6.10 5.81
C ARG A 48 -1.43 5.01 4.77
N ILE A 49 -2.01 3.89 5.16
CA ILE A 49 -2.34 2.79 4.24
C ILE A 49 -3.78 2.38 4.52
N ALA A 50 -4.57 2.25 3.47
CA ALA A 50 -5.98 1.86 3.56
C ALA A 50 -6.29 0.75 2.57
N VAL A 51 -7.24 -0.11 2.93
CA VAL A 51 -7.79 -1.13 2.03
C VAL A 51 -9.26 -0.80 1.80
N ARG A 52 -9.64 -0.59 0.54
CA ARG A 52 -11.00 -0.25 0.14
C ARG A 52 -11.65 -1.44 -0.55
N PRO A 53 -12.55 -2.19 0.12
CA PRO A 53 -13.19 -3.33 -0.52
C PRO A 53 -13.99 -2.91 -1.75
N ALA A 54 -13.78 -3.62 -2.86
CA ALA A 54 -14.44 -3.35 -4.15
C ALA A 54 -14.28 -1.90 -4.62
N GLY A 55 -13.21 -1.22 -4.23
CA GLY A 55 -12.98 0.17 -4.59
C GLY A 55 -13.91 1.17 -3.92
N ALA A 56 -14.50 0.80 -2.77
CA ALA A 56 -15.40 1.68 -2.02
C ALA A 56 -14.75 3.03 -1.72
N SER A 57 -15.55 4.08 -1.56
CA SER A 57 -15.06 5.40 -1.18
C SER A 57 -14.31 5.32 0.15
N LEU A 58 -13.19 6.02 0.24
CA LEU A 58 -12.31 5.97 1.40
C LEU A 58 -13.05 6.44 2.66
N ALA A 59 -12.99 5.63 3.70
CA ALA A 59 -13.66 5.89 4.97
C ALA A 59 -12.75 5.48 6.13
N ALA A 60 -13.10 5.87 7.35
CA ALA A 60 -12.25 5.66 8.51
C ALA A 60 -11.93 4.19 8.78
N GLN A 61 -12.87 3.28 8.52
CA GLN A 61 -12.67 1.84 8.77
C GLN A 61 -11.70 1.19 7.80
N HIS A 62 -11.33 1.83 6.69
CA HIS A 62 -10.43 1.26 5.70
C HIS A 62 -8.95 1.35 6.11
N TYR A 63 -8.59 2.25 7.02
CA TYR A 63 -7.20 2.47 7.38
C TYR A 63 -6.63 1.33 8.21
N ILE A 64 -5.48 0.81 7.78
CA ILE A 64 -4.69 -0.15 8.57
C ILE A 64 -3.45 0.52 9.17
N VAL A 65 -3.04 1.66 8.61
CA VAL A 65 -2.02 2.56 9.17
C VAL A 65 -2.52 3.98 9.01
N TYR A 66 -2.44 4.77 10.06
CA TYR A 66 -2.91 6.16 10.02
C TYR A 66 -1.94 7.08 10.76
N GLY A 67 -1.05 7.72 10.01
CA GLY A 67 -0.11 8.68 10.58
C GLY A 67 1.10 8.08 11.28
N ALA A 68 1.53 6.87 10.91
CA ALA A 68 2.77 6.31 11.41
C ALA A 68 3.97 7.07 10.85
N THR A 69 5.06 7.13 11.61
CA THR A 69 6.26 7.89 11.26
C THR A 69 7.32 7.00 10.65
N VAL A 70 7.92 7.47 9.55
CA VAL A 70 9.16 6.91 9.00
C VAL A 70 10.26 7.93 9.23
N ALA A 71 11.33 7.51 9.92
CA ALA A 71 12.47 8.37 10.20
C ALA A 71 13.16 8.81 8.91
N ALA A 72 13.95 9.89 9.00
CA ALA A 72 14.73 10.38 7.87
C ALA A 72 15.64 9.28 7.32
N SER A 73 15.71 9.16 5.99
CA SER A 73 16.59 8.21 5.30
C SER A 73 16.44 6.78 5.79
N ASP A 74 15.21 6.37 6.16
CA ASP A 74 14.92 5.07 6.74
C ASP A 74 13.80 4.38 5.97
N THR A 75 13.63 3.09 6.25
CA THR A 75 12.57 2.28 5.65
C THR A 75 11.82 1.53 6.74
N THR A 76 10.49 1.58 6.68
CA THR A 76 9.63 0.73 7.48
C THR A 76 9.16 -0.44 6.64
N THR A 77 9.29 -1.65 7.17
CA THR A 77 8.82 -2.87 6.52
C THR A 77 7.63 -3.42 7.31
N LEU A 78 6.50 -3.56 6.64
CA LEU A 78 5.28 -4.08 7.25
C LEU A 78 5.00 -5.46 6.69
N THR A 79 5.03 -6.47 7.56
CA THR A 79 4.65 -7.85 7.21
C THR A 79 3.20 -8.03 7.63
N LEU A 80 2.29 -8.05 6.66
CA LEU A 80 0.87 -7.87 6.93
C LEU A 80 0.01 -9.10 6.65
N GLY A 81 0.18 -9.73 5.50
CA GLY A 81 -0.70 -10.81 5.09
C GLY A 81 -2.10 -10.33 4.75
N LEU A 82 -2.20 -9.23 4.00
CA LEU A 82 -3.50 -8.72 3.55
C LEU A 82 -4.10 -9.66 2.52
N THR A 83 -5.29 -10.18 2.80
CA THR A 83 -6.01 -11.05 1.87
C THR A 83 -7.08 -10.23 1.17
N LEU A 84 -6.99 -10.17 -0.16
CA LEU A 84 -7.81 -9.28 -0.96
C LEU A 84 -8.62 -10.06 -1.99
N ALA A 85 -9.86 -9.65 -2.19
CA ALA A 85 -10.74 -10.16 -3.24
C ALA A 85 -10.60 -9.31 -4.50
N THR A 86 -11.20 -9.79 -5.58
CA THR A 86 -11.21 -9.05 -6.85
C THR A 86 -11.71 -7.61 -6.66
N THR A 87 -11.07 -6.67 -7.33
CA THR A 87 -11.38 -5.23 -7.31
C THR A 87 -11.14 -4.50 -5.98
N ASP A 88 -10.61 -5.18 -4.94
CA ASP A 88 -10.17 -4.48 -3.73
C ASP A 88 -8.98 -3.58 -4.05
N VAL A 89 -8.89 -2.43 -3.38
CA VAL A 89 -7.89 -1.41 -3.66
C VAL A 89 -7.06 -1.11 -2.41
N VAL A 90 -5.74 -1.13 -2.55
CA VAL A 90 -4.82 -0.63 -1.52
C VAL A 90 -4.46 0.80 -1.86
N THR A 91 -4.73 1.72 -0.94
CA THR A 91 -4.50 3.15 -1.11
C THR A 91 -3.45 3.62 -0.12
N VAL A 92 -2.54 4.47 -0.57
CA VAL A 92 -1.48 5.04 0.27
C VAL A 92 -1.56 6.55 0.29
N TYR A 93 -0.99 7.13 1.36
CA TYR A 93 -0.97 8.57 1.56
C TYR A 93 0.33 8.91 2.29
N ALA A 94 1.01 9.96 1.86
CA ALA A 94 2.26 10.41 2.45
C ALA A 94 2.18 11.89 2.80
N SER A 95 2.79 12.28 3.92
CA SER A 95 2.86 13.69 4.32
C SER A 95 3.85 14.49 3.47
N SER A 96 4.74 13.82 2.73
CA SER A 96 5.70 14.46 1.84
C SER A 96 5.82 13.66 0.54
N ALA A 97 6.38 14.27 -0.50
CA ALA A 97 6.57 13.62 -1.80
C ALA A 97 7.82 12.71 -1.83
N ASN A 98 8.45 12.47 -0.69
CA ASN A 98 9.70 11.72 -0.60
C ASN A 98 9.53 10.29 -0.10
N LEU A 99 8.30 9.83 0.08
CA LEU A 99 8.02 8.43 0.46
C LEU A 99 7.74 7.60 -0.79
N SER A 100 8.34 6.42 -0.83
CA SER A 100 8.05 5.43 -1.85
C SER A 100 7.49 4.17 -1.19
N PHE A 101 6.43 3.62 -1.79
CA PHE A 101 5.71 2.45 -1.31
C PHE A 101 5.89 1.30 -2.29
N ASN A 102 6.17 0.11 -1.77
CA ASN A 102 6.26 -1.10 -2.57
C ASN A 102 5.45 -2.19 -1.90
N ALA A 103 4.62 -2.87 -2.68
CA ALA A 103 3.81 -3.98 -2.21
C ALA A 103 4.27 -5.26 -2.90
N PHE A 104 4.46 -6.31 -2.12
CA PHE A 104 4.93 -7.61 -2.59
C PHE A 104 3.97 -8.69 -2.14
N GLY A 105 3.76 -9.69 -2.98
CA GLY A 105 2.88 -10.79 -2.62
C GLY A 105 2.58 -11.70 -3.78
N SER A 106 1.36 -12.21 -3.82
CA SER A 106 0.92 -13.16 -4.84
C SER A 106 -0.47 -12.86 -5.33
N GLU A 107 -0.73 -13.24 -6.58
CA GLU A 107 -2.06 -13.24 -7.18
C GLU A 107 -2.44 -14.67 -7.51
N ILE A 108 -3.73 -14.98 -7.30
CA ILE A 108 -4.31 -16.29 -7.60
C ILE A 108 -5.45 -16.06 -8.57
N ALA A 109 -5.30 -16.58 -9.77
CA ALA A 109 -6.28 -16.40 -10.85
C ALA A 109 -6.87 -17.72 -11.32
#